data_86fa7fad8d6629544a9fb1a31e7bd611
#
_entry.id   86fa7fad8d6629544a9fb1a31e7bd611
#
_cell.length_a   1.000
_cell.length_b   1.000
_cell.length_c   1.000
_cell.angle_alpha   90.00
_cell.angle_beta   90.00
_cell.angle_gamma   90.00
#
_symmetry.space_group_name_H-M   'P 1'
#
loop_
_entity.id
_entity.type
_entity.pdbx_description
1 polymer ?
#
loop_
_entity_poly.entity_id
_entity_poly.type
_entity_poly.pdbx_seq_one_letter_code
_entity_poly.pdbx_strand_id
1 'polypeptide(L)'
;MRAKPLVLTLGDPAGIGPEITVKAWEALRHQKTYAFAIIAPENIISAAGGKTQIIEDLSRAPDIFESAIPVIPIAGQSSTFGNPTCQNAKTVTQSIELAVTKTLEGEAAAIVTNPIAKDILYEAGFKFPGHTEYLGELTKNHACPYTRGPVMMLSGGGLKVGLATIHMALKEVAQTLNIDTILTTARIIDGALKCDFGIETPRLSLAGLNPHAGESGALGQEEIDIINPAAKILRSEGILASDAQSADTLFHSEARKTYDAVLAMYHDQGLIPVKTLDFHGGVNITLGLPIVRTSPDHGTAFDIAGQNKARADSLIAAIKLARNIATNRDDYTSKNHVSG
;
A
#
# COMPACT_ATOMS: atom_id res chain seq x y z
N MET A 1 2.27 -10.94 24.59
CA MET A 1 1.41 -11.68 23.61
C MET A 1 2.26 -12.01 22.41
N ARG A 2 2.04 -13.15 21.70
CA ARG A 2 2.68 -13.42 20.42
C ARG A 2 2.18 -12.40 19.39
N ALA A 3 3.07 -11.89 18.53
CA ALA A 3 2.68 -10.98 17.45
C ALA A 3 1.70 -11.71 16.51
N LYS A 4 0.56 -11.09 16.19
CA LYS A 4 -0.41 -11.61 15.22
C LYS A 4 0.25 -11.80 13.85
N PRO A 5 -0.04 -12.86 13.08
CA PRO A 5 0.52 -13.04 11.75
C PRO A 5 0.01 -11.96 10.78
N LEU A 6 0.69 -11.84 9.65
CA LEU A 6 0.18 -11.09 8.50
C LEU A 6 -0.70 -11.99 7.64
N VAL A 7 -1.56 -11.39 6.82
CA VAL A 7 -2.34 -12.14 5.84
C VAL A 7 -2.04 -11.63 4.44
N LEU A 8 -1.72 -12.56 3.53
CA LEU A 8 -1.53 -12.28 2.12
C LEU A 8 -2.77 -12.65 1.32
N THR A 9 -3.15 -11.83 0.35
CA THR A 9 -4.16 -12.21 -0.64
C THR A 9 -3.53 -12.94 -1.81
N LEU A 10 -4.32 -13.75 -2.51
CA LEU A 10 -3.86 -14.54 -3.66
C LEU A 10 -3.31 -13.67 -4.80
N GLY A 11 -3.98 -12.52 -5.06
CA GLY A 11 -3.80 -11.80 -6.32
C GLY A 11 -4.43 -12.53 -7.51
N ASP A 12 -4.02 -12.21 -8.73
CA ASP A 12 -4.43 -12.99 -9.88
C ASP A 12 -3.67 -14.33 -9.93
N PRO A 13 -4.36 -15.48 -9.89
CA PRO A 13 -3.73 -16.79 -9.83
C PRO A 13 -2.95 -17.16 -11.09
N ALA A 14 -3.21 -16.51 -12.23
CA ALA A 14 -2.46 -16.69 -13.47
C ALA A 14 -1.22 -15.79 -13.56
N GLY A 15 -1.09 -14.80 -12.65
CA GLY A 15 0.05 -13.87 -12.58
C GLY A 15 1.21 -14.39 -11.74
N ILE A 16 2.15 -13.50 -11.47
CA ILE A 16 3.35 -13.81 -10.65
C ILE A 16 3.07 -13.88 -9.14
N GLY A 17 1.86 -13.50 -8.66
CA GLY A 17 1.50 -13.50 -7.24
C GLY A 17 1.86 -14.79 -6.49
N PRO A 18 1.44 -15.97 -6.96
CA PRO A 18 1.81 -17.24 -6.36
C PRO A 18 3.33 -17.47 -6.31
N GLU A 19 4.06 -17.21 -7.41
CA GLU A 19 5.50 -17.38 -7.52
C GLU A 19 6.27 -16.49 -6.53
N ILE A 20 5.94 -15.19 -6.49
CA ILE A 20 6.62 -14.25 -5.57
C ILE A 20 6.27 -14.52 -4.11
N THR A 21 5.08 -15.09 -3.82
CA THR A 21 4.70 -15.53 -2.47
C THR A 21 5.60 -16.66 -1.99
N VAL A 22 5.87 -17.66 -2.83
CA VAL A 22 6.79 -18.78 -2.53
C VAL A 22 8.19 -18.22 -2.25
N LYS A 23 8.72 -17.38 -3.14
CA LYS A 23 10.05 -16.77 -2.98
C LYS A 23 10.15 -15.89 -1.73
N ALA A 24 9.11 -15.12 -1.41
CA ALA A 24 9.06 -14.31 -0.20
C ALA A 24 9.07 -15.19 1.05
N TRP A 25 8.31 -16.29 1.05
CA TRP A 25 8.35 -17.26 2.13
C TRP A 25 9.74 -17.88 2.31
N GLU A 26 10.38 -18.34 1.24
CA GLU A 26 11.74 -18.90 1.30
C GLU A 26 12.73 -17.92 1.92
N ALA A 27 12.65 -16.63 1.56
CA ALA A 27 13.51 -15.59 2.10
C ALA A 27 13.23 -15.24 3.57
N LEU A 28 11.97 -15.41 4.04
CA LEU A 28 11.54 -14.95 5.36
C LEU A 28 11.27 -16.08 6.36
N ARG A 29 11.20 -17.35 5.95
CA ARG A 29 10.74 -18.48 6.77
C ARG A 29 11.46 -18.64 8.12
N HIS A 30 12.70 -18.23 8.24
CA HIS A 30 13.47 -18.26 9.49
C HIS A 30 13.28 -17.02 10.37
N GLN A 31 12.43 -16.07 9.95
CA GLN A 31 12.16 -14.81 10.64
C GLN A 31 10.69 -14.76 11.08
N LYS A 32 10.36 -15.41 12.20
CA LYS A 32 8.97 -15.56 12.70
C LYS A 32 8.22 -14.24 12.87
N THR A 33 8.93 -13.12 13.04
CA THR A 33 8.35 -11.78 13.08
C THR A 33 7.54 -11.46 11.82
N TYR A 34 7.96 -11.97 10.67
CA TYR A 34 7.31 -11.75 9.38
C TYR A 34 6.41 -12.92 8.96
N ALA A 35 6.03 -13.78 9.92
CA ALA A 35 5.13 -14.89 9.62
C ALA A 35 3.82 -14.38 9.01
N PHE A 36 3.42 -15.02 7.91
CA PHE A 36 2.17 -14.77 7.22
C PHE A 36 1.44 -16.07 6.88
N ALA A 37 0.15 -15.96 6.64
CA ALA A 37 -0.62 -16.97 5.93
C ALA A 37 -1.16 -16.37 4.64
N ILE A 38 -1.30 -17.20 3.60
CA ILE A 38 -1.97 -16.79 2.36
C ILE A 38 -3.40 -17.31 2.31
N ILE A 39 -4.34 -16.48 1.88
CA ILE A 39 -5.72 -16.88 1.61
C ILE A 39 -5.83 -17.28 0.14
N ALA A 40 -5.85 -18.56 -0.16
CA ALA A 40 -5.80 -19.08 -1.53
C ALA A 40 -6.35 -20.51 -1.63
N PRO A 41 -6.73 -20.97 -2.82
CA PRO A 41 -6.77 -22.38 -3.11
C PRO A 41 -5.36 -22.97 -2.98
N GLU A 42 -5.21 -24.01 -2.15
CA GLU A 42 -3.90 -24.57 -1.81
C GLU A 42 -3.13 -25.06 -3.04
N ASN A 43 -3.83 -25.68 -3.98
CA ASN A 43 -3.29 -26.23 -5.23
C ASN A 43 -2.59 -25.14 -6.10
N ILE A 44 -2.99 -23.88 -6.03
CA ILE A 44 -2.36 -22.78 -6.79
C ILE A 44 -0.96 -22.48 -6.23
N ILE A 45 -0.83 -22.44 -4.92
CA ILE A 45 0.45 -22.15 -4.25
C ILE A 45 1.41 -23.35 -4.39
N SER A 46 0.89 -24.59 -4.29
CA SER A 46 1.66 -25.81 -4.54
C SER A 46 2.12 -25.89 -5.99
N ALA A 47 1.27 -25.50 -6.97
CA ALA A 47 1.66 -25.46 -8.38
C ALA A 47 2.77 -24.45 -8.67
N ALA A 48 2.88 -23.38 -7.87
CA ALA A 48 4.00 -22.43 -7.92
C ALA A 48 5.29 -22.95 -7.24
N GLY A 49 5.30 -24.19 -6.77
CA GLY A 49 6.45 -24.82 -6.09
C GLY A 49 6.47 -24.62 -4.58
N GLY A 50 5.42 -24.06 -3.99
CA GLY A 50 5.33 -23.83 -2.55
C GLY A 50 5.10 -25.12 -1.76
N LYS A 51 5.85 -25.34 -0.71
CA LYS A 51 5.53 -26.34 0.31
C LYS A 51 4.47 -25.74 1.24
N THR A 52 3.24 -26.23 1.13
CA THR A 52 2.07 -25.64 1.81
C THR A 52 1.60 -26.50 2.99
N GLN A 53 0.92 -25.84 3.93
CA GLN A 53 0.16 -26.50 4.98
C GLN A 53 -1.13 -25.72 5.24
N ILE A 54 -2.27 -26.40 5.11
CA ILE A 54 -3.58 -25.83 5.42
C ILE A 54 -3.70 -25.60 6.92
N ILE A 55 -4.23 -24.43 7.27
CA ILE A 55 -4.58 -24.03 8.63
C ILE A 55 -6.01 -23.48 8.66
N GLU A 56 -6.72 -23.71 9.75
CA GLU A 56 -8.06 -23.13 9.98
C GLU A 56 -8.00 -21.81 10.76
N ASP A 57 -6.95 -21.65 11.58
CA ASP A 57 -6.75 -20.50 12.45
C ASP A 57 -5.41 -19.82 12.14
N LEU A 58 -5.46 -18.51 11.92
CA LEU A 58 -4.29 -17.68 11.63
C LEU A 58 -3.25 -17.71 12.75
N SER A 59 -3.65 -17.91 14.01
CA SER A 59 -2.73 -18.01 15.16
C SER A 59 -1.72 -19.15 15.03
N ARG A 60 -2.01 -20.16 14.17
CA ARG A 60 -1.12 -21.29 13.89
C ARG A 60 -0.02 -20.95 12.89
N ALA A 61 -0.19 -19.86 12.13
CA ALA A 61 0.76 -19.51 11.07
C ALA A 61 2.22 -19.38 11.57
N PRO A 62 2.53 -18.71 12.69
CA PRO A 62 3.92 -18.59 13.16
C PRO A 62 4.59 -19.91 13.53
N ASP A 63 3.81 -20.92 13.92
CA ASP A 63 4.34 -22.24 14.31
C ASP A 63 4.72 -23.08 13.10
N ILE A 64 4.04 -22.84 11.97
CA ILE A 64 4.19 -23.60 10.72
C ILE A 64 5.17 -22.91 9.76
N PHE A 65 5.28 -21.59 9.83
CA PHE A 65 5.93 -20.72 8.85
C PHE A 65 7.36 -21.13 8.47
N GLU A 66 8.11 -21.70 9.40
CA GLU A 66 9.49 -22.15 9.13
C GLU A 66 9.53 -23.38 8.21
N SER A 67 8.52 -24.25 8.28
CA SER A 67 8.49 -25.55 7.60
C SER A 67 7.65 -25.58 6.32
N ALA A 68 6.62 -24.75 6.25
CA ALA A 68 5.68 -24.67 5.13
C ALA A 68 4.99 -23.29 5.08
N ILE A 69 4.41 -22.95 3.92
CA ILE A 69 3.55 -21.78 3.74
C ILE A 69 2.19 -22.08 4.38
N PRO A 70 1.78 -21.34 5.43
CA PRO A 70 0.44 -21.51 5.99
C PRO A 70 -0.62 -21.02 5.00
N VAL A 71 -1.62 -21.83 4.72
CA VAL A 71 -2.71 -21.52 3.78
C VAL A 71 -4.05 -21.56 4.51
N ILE A 72 -4.79 -20.45 4.47
CA ILE A 72 -6.23 -20.43 4.77
C ILE A 72 -6.94 -20.80 3.46
N PRO A 73 -7.57 -21.97 3.38
CA PRO A 73 -8.09 -22.47 2.12
C PRO A 73 -9.39 -21.75 1.73
N ILE A 74 -9.49 -21.39 0.47
CA ILE A 74 -10.74 -20.98 -0.19
C ILE A 74 -10.99 -21.84 -1.42
N ALA A 75 -12.25 -21.87 -1.85
CA ALA A 75 -12.61 -22.56 -3.08
C ALA A 75 -12.06 -21.80 -4.30
N GLY A 76 -11.54 -22.53 -5.27
CA GLY A 76 -11.10 -21.97 -6.53
C GLY A 76 -10.67 -23.05 -7.52
N GLN A 77 -10.67 -22.68 -8.78
CA GLN A 77 -10.23 -23.57 -9.86
C GLN A 77 -8.71 -23.47 -10.01
N SER A 78 -8.11 -24.50 -10.59
CA SER A 78 -6.72 -24.44 -11.03
C SER A 78 -6.57 -23.35 -12.10
N SER A 79 -5.45 -22.66 -12.08
CA SER A 79 -5.13 -21.61 -13.05
C SER A 79 -3.88 -22.01 -13.85
N THR A 80 -3.83 -21.59 -15.10
CA THR A 80 -2.64 -21.73 -15.92
C THR A 80 -1.86 -20.43 -15.89
N PHE A 81 -0.64 -20.46 -15.41
CA PHE A 81 0.23 -19.28 -15.36
C PHE A 81 0.37 -18.62 -16.74
N GLY A 82 0.30 -17.30 -16.80
CA GLY A 82 0.35 -16.54 -18.03
C GLY A 82 -0.99 -16.41 -18.77
N ASN A 83 -2.02 -17.18 -18.40
CA ASN A 83 -3.32 -17.18 -19.07
C ASN A 83 -4.45 -16.79 -18.13
N PRO A 84 -4.66 -15.47 -17.90
CA PRO A 84 -5.70 -15.00 -16.99
C PRO A 84 -7.12 -15.34 -17.54
N THR A 85 -8.07 -15.52 -16.61
CA THR A 85 -9.46 -15.81 -16.95
C THR A 85 -10.40 -15.19 -15.91
N CYS A 86 -11.52 -14.63 -16.37
CA CYS A 86 -12.56 -14.08 -15.49
C CYS A 86 -13.21 -15.11 -14.56
N GLN A 87 -13.06 -16.41 -14.84
CA GLN A 87 -13.54 -17.49 -13.96
C GLN A 87 -12.88 -17.44 -12.57
N ASN A 88 -11.67 -16.88 -12.46
CA ASN A 88 -10.95 -16.72 -11.20
C ASN A 88 -11.34 -15.47 -10.41
N ALA A 89 -12.12 -14.56 -10.98
CA ALA A 89 -12.46 -13.28 -10.36
C ALA A 89 -13.10 -13.43 -8.96
N LYS A 90 -14.02 -14.41 -8.82
CA LYS A 90 -14.65 -14.71 -7.53
C LYS A 90 -13.64 -15.18 -6.48
N THR A 91 -12.66 -16.00 -6.86
CA THR A 91 -11.59 -16.46 -5.96
C THR A 91 -10.71 -15.29 -5.52
N VAL A 92 -10.38 -14.38 -6.44
CA VAL A 92 -9.60 -13.19 -6.16
C VAL A 92 -10.32 -12.28 -5.16
N THR A 93 -11.59 -11.94 -5.41
CA THR A 93 -12.38 -11.08 -4.52
C THR A 93 -12.62 -11.72 -3.17
N GLN A 94 -12.94 -13.03 -3.12
CA GLN A 94 -13.11 -13.77 -1.87
C GLN A 94 -11.82 -13.78 -1.02
N SER A 95 -10.65 -13.90 -1.64
CA SER A 95 -9.36 -13.79 -0.94
C SER A 95 -9.18 -12.43 -0.28
N ILE A 96 -9.56 -11.34 -0.96
CA ILE A 96 -9.49 -9.98 -0.42
C ILE A 96 -10.50 -9.78 0.71
N GLU A 97 -11.75 -10.17 0.50
CA GLU A 97 -12.84 -10.04 1.48
C GLU A 97 -12.51 -10.75 2.79
N LEU A 98 -12.05 -12.00 2.68
CA LEU A 98 -11.68 -12.79 3.86
C LEU A 98 -10.46 -12.21 4.57
N ALA A 99 -9.46 -11.69 3.84
CA ALA A 99 -8.31 -11.01 4.44
C ALA A 99 -8.73 -9.75 5.22
N VAL A 100 -9.66 -8.95 4.66
CA VAL A 100 -10.24 -7.78 5.36
C VAL A 100 -10.97 -8.22 6.62
N THR A 101 -11.86 -9.21 6.54
CA THR A 101 -12.61 -9.72 7.68
C THR A 101 -11.66 -10.17 8.80
N LYS A 102 -10.69 -11.02 8.50
CA LYS A 102 -9.71 -11.53 9.46
C LYS A 102 -8.88 -10.42 10.13
N THR A 103 -8.59 -9.35 9.38
CA THR A 103 -7.84 -8.22 9.92
C THR A 103 -8.71 -7.33 10.80
N LEU A 104 -9.97 -7.07 10.41
CA LEU A 104 -10.93 -6.32 11.21
C LEU A 104 -11.31 -7.03 12.51
N GLU A 105 -11.41 -8.36 12.48
CA GLU A 105 -11.63 -9.21 13.66
C GLU A 105 -10.39 -9.29 14.58
N GLY A 106 -9.27 -8.73 14.12
CA GLY A 106 -8.03 -8.70 14.87
C GLY A 106 -7.27 -10.02 14.92
N GLU A 107 -7.56 -10.96 14.01
CA GLU A 107 -6.82 -12.21 13.87
C GLU A 107 -5.50 -12.00 13.11
N ALA A 108 -5.47 -11.08 12.12
CA ALA A 108 -4.27 -10.67 11.41
C ALA A 108 -3.82 -9.26 11.83
N ALA A 109 -2.52 -9.01 11.79
CA ALA A 109 -1.94 -7.70 12.10
C ALA A 109 -2.06 -6.71 10.93
N ALA A 110 -1.98 -7.20 9.69
CA ALA A 110 -2.04 -6.40 8.48
C ALA A 110 -2.32 -7.28 7.25
N ILE A 111 -2.76 -6.62 6.16
CA ILE A 111 -2.96 -7.24 4.85
C ILE A 111 -1.80 -6.85 3.93
N VAL A 112 -1.26 -7.83 3.21
CA VAL A 112 -0.38 -7.60 2.06
C VAL A 112 -1.05 -8.17 0.82
N THR A 113 -1.35 -7.31 -0.17
CA THR A 113 -2.07 -7.76 -1.36
C THR A 113 -1.14 -8.08 -2.52
N ASN A 114 -1.25 -9.27 -3.10
CA ASN A 114 -0.64 -9.59 -4.38
C ASN A 114 -1.34 -8.85 -5.53
N PRO A 115 -0.67 -8.66 -6.68
CA PRO A 115 -1.23 -7.94 -7.82
C PRO A 115 -2.47 -8.60 -8.42
N ILE A 116 -3.44 -7.78 -8.85
CA ILE A 116 -4.66 -8.21 -9.57
C ILE A 116 -4.71 -7.61 -10.98
N ALA A 117 -5.37 -8.31 -11.90
CA ALA A 117 -5.69 -7.80 -13.22
C ALA A 117 -7.09 -7.17 -13.22
N LYS A 118 -7.15 -5.85 -13.36
CA LYS A 118 -8.41 -5.10 -13.28
C LYS A 118 -9.34 -5.38 -14.45
N ASP A 119 -8.80 -5.51 -15.64
CA ASP A 119 -9.50 -5.85 -16.88
C ASP A 119 -10.26 -7.18 -16.72
N ILE A 120 -9.59 -8.20 -16.22
CA ILE A 120 -10.15 -9.51 -15.94
C ILE A 120 -11.27 -9.45 -14.89
N LEU A 121 -11.09 -8.64 -13.84
CA LEU A 121 -12.11 -8.45 -12.81
C LEU A 121 -13.32 -7.68 -13.34
N TYR A 122 -13.12 -6.69 -14.22
CA TYR A 122 -14.21 -5.94 -14.85
C TYR A 122 -15.08 -6.83 -15.74
N GLU A 123 -14.48 -7.77 -16.49
CA GLU A 123 -15.24 -8.77 -17.27
C GLU A 123 -16.16 -9.63 -16.39
N ALA A 124 -15.77 -9.84 -15.12
CA ALA A 124 -16.59 -10.56 -14.14
C ALA A 124 -17.57 -9.65 -13.35
N GLY A 125 -17.68 -8.36 -13.72
CA GLY A 125 -18.60 -7.42 -13.09
C GLY A 125 -18.06 -6.70 -11.84
N PHE A 126 -16.76 -6.74 -11.57
CA PHE A 126 -16.13 -5.95 -10.51
C PHE A 126 -16.27 -4.44 -10.81
N LYS A 127 -16.71 -3.67 -9.80
CA LYS A 127 -17.13 -2.28 -10.01
C LYS A 127 -16.13 -1.23 -9.51
N PHE A 128 -15.02 -1.65 -8.91
CA PHE A 128 -14.08 -0.73 -8.27
C PHE A 128 -12.85 -0.49 -9.17
N PRO A 129 -12.29 0.72 -9.19
CA PRO A 129 -11.09 1.05 -9.96
C PRO A 129 -9.86 0.22 -9.58
N GLY A 130 -9.81 -0.29 -8.33
CA GLY A 130 -8.69 -1.09 -7.85
C GLY A 130 -8.86 -1.55 -6.40
N HIS A 131 -7.76 -2.06 -5.83
CA HIS A 131 -7.71 -2.46 -4.43
C HIS A 131 -8.05 -1.32 -3.48
N THR A 132 -7.57 -0.12 -3.75
CA THR A 132 -7.68 1.05 -2.86
C THR A 132 -9.14 1.38 -2.58
N GLU A 133 -9.94 1.52 -3.62
CA GLU A 133 -11.36 1.85 -3.52
C GLU A 133 -12.17 0.67 -2.97
N TYR A 134 -11.82 -0.55 -3.37
CA TYR A 134 -12.49 -1.75 -2.88
C TYR A 134 -12.26 -1.96 -1.38
N LEU A 135 -11.04 -1.81 -0.89
CA LEU A 135 -10.74 -1.87 0.54
C LEU A 135 -11.41 -0.73 1.33
N GLY A 136 -11.48 0.48 0.73
CA GLY A 136 -12.24 1.59 1.28
C GLY A 136 -13.71 1.25 1.52
N GLU A 137 -14.36 0.60 0.54
CA GLU A 137 -15.75 0.15 0.63
C GLU A 137 -15.92 -0.96 1.67
N LEU A 138 -15.08 -2.00 1.64
CA LEU A 138 -15.15 -3.12 2.59
C LEU A 138 -14.97 -2.69 4.05
N THR A 139 -14.28 -1.58 4.28
CA THR A 139 -13.97 -1.09 5.62
C THR A 139 -14.77 0.15 6.04
N LYS A 140 -15.71 0.63 5.21
CA LYS A 140 -16.38 1.93 5.37
C LYS A 140 -17.07 2.16 6.72
N ASN A 141 -17.54 1.10 7.36
CA ASN A 141 -18.28 1.16 8.62
C ASN A 141 -17.38 1.02 9.88
N HIS A 142 -16.06 0.94 9.72
CA HIS A 142 -15.11 0.76 10.82
C HIS A 142 -14.35 2.06 11.10
N ALA A 143 -14.11 2.36 12.37
CA ALA A 143 -13.34 3.54 12.77
C ALA A 143 -11.89 3.46 12.28
N CYS A 144 -11.34 4.58 11.84
CA CYS A 144 -9.94 4.72 11.46
C CYS A 144 -9.17 5.41 12.60
N PRO A 145 -7.91 5.05 12.88
CA PRO A 145 -7.14 5.67 13.96
C PRO A 145 -6.77 7.14 13.70
N TYR A 146 -6.92 7.62 12.47
CA TYR A 146 -6.71 9.01 12.06
C TYR A 146 -7.70 9.38 10.94
N THR A 147 -7.52 10.53 10.28
CA THR A 147 -8.41 10.96 9.18
C THR A 147 -8.64 9.85 8.15
N ARG A 148 -9.91 9.53 7.92
CA ARG A 148 -10.33 8.47 7.00
C ARG A 148 -10.26 8.93 5.56
N GLY A 149 -9.98 7.98 4.70
CA GLY A 149 -10.03 8.12 3.24
C GLY A 149 -8.83 7.43 2.60
N PRO A 150 -9.00 6.65 1.54
CA PRO A 150 -7.89 5.97 0.94
C PRO A 150 -6.95 6.98 0.25
N VAL A 151 -5.70 7.04 0.69
CA VAL A 151 -4.63 7.79 0.05
C VAL A 151 -3.53 6.81 -0.35
N MET A 152 -3.11 6.89 -1.60
CA MET A 152 -1.98 6.11 -2.10
C MET A 152 -0.66 6.77 -1.66
N MET A 153 0.19 6.00 -1.01
CA MET A 153 1.58 6.37 -0.70
C MET A 153 2.54 5.34 -1.29
N LEU A 154 3.61 5.81 -1.90
CA LEU A 154 4.75 4.98 -2.26
C LEU A 154 5.89 5.17 -1.27
N SER A 155 6.56 4.07 -0.91
CA SER A 155 7.77 4.08 -0.08
C SER A 155 8.87 3.24 -0.73
N GLY A 156 10.06 3.81 -0.88
CA GLY A 156 11.23 3.13 -1.43
C GLY A 156 12.48 4.00 -1.32
N GLY A 157 13.66 3.39 -1.12
CA GLY A 157 14.93 4.11 -0.99
C GLY A 157 14.96 5.17 0.12
N GLY A 158 14.18 4.99 1.19
CA GLY A 158 14.04 5.96 2.29
C GLY A 158 13.13 7.15 1.99
N LEU A 159 12.52 7.22 0.81
CA LEU A 159 11.56 8.26 0.41
C LEU A 159 10.12 7.75 0.61
N LYS A 160 9.23 8.61 1.11
CA LYS A 160 7.78 8.38 1.19
C LYS A 160 7.08 9.50 0.43
N VAL A 161 6.21 9.12 -0.51
CA VAL A 161 5.45 10.10 -1.32
C VAL A 161 3.98 9.71 -1.34
N GLY A 162 3.13 10.59 -0.79
CA GLY A 162 1.69 10.50 -0.95
C GLY A 162 1.23 11.27 -2.18
N LEU A 163 0.11 10.90 -2.76
CA LEU A 163 -0.40 11.43 -4.02
C LEU A 163 -1.72 12.16 -3.82
N ALA A 164 -1.81 13.42 -4.25
CA ALA A 164 -3.07 14.18 -4.25
C ALA A 164 -4.01 13.69 -5.36
N THR A 165 -3.46 13.43 -6.54
CA THR A 165 -4.18 12.81 -7.66
C THR A 165 -3.45 11.55 -8.13
N ILE A 166 -4.20 10.54 -8.58
CA ILE A 166 -3.65 9.23 -8.97
C ILE A 166 -3.92 8.96 -10.46
N HIS A 167 -4.71 7.99 -10.80
CA HIS A 167 -4.91 7.44 -12.14
C HIS A 167 -5.80 8.33 -13.02
N MET A 168 -5.32 9.53 -13.42
CA MET A 168 -6.00 10.43 -14.34
C MET A 168 -5.04 10.99 -15.41
N ALA A 169 -5.57 11.50 -16.49
CA ALA A 169 -4.78 12.12 -17.53
C ALA A 169 -4.10 13.40 -17.00
N LEU A 170 -2.84 13.64 -17.37
CA LEU A 170 -2.07 14.79 -16.87
C LEU A 170 -2.79 16.13 -17.12
N LYS A 171 -3.47 16.28 -18.28
CA LYS A 171 -4.27 17.47 -18.61
C LYS A 171 -5.43 17.76 -17.64
N GLU A 172 -5.89 16.74 -16.90
CA GLU A 172 -7.00 16.84 -15.97
C GLU A 172 -6.53 17.21 -14.55
N VAL A 173 -5.24 17.02 -14.25
CA VAL A 173 -4.69 17.24 -12.92
C VAL A 173 -4.92 18.69 -12.45
N ALA A 174 -4.51 19.68 -13.24
CA ALA A 174 -4.67 21.10 -12.87
C ALA A 174 -6.14 21.50 -12.69
N GLN A 175 -7.07 20.86 -13.42
CA GLN A 175 -8.52 21.13 -13.32
C GLN A 175 -9.17 20.45 -12.10
N THR A 176 -8.61 19.34 -11.65
CA THR A 176 -9.15 18.54 -10.55
C THR A 176 -8.55 18.93 -9.20
N LEU A 177 -7.30 19.40 -9.20
CA LEU A 177 -6.59 19.80 -8.00
C LEU A 177 -7.31 20.98 -7.34
N ASN A 178 -7.59 20.87 -6.05
CA ASN A 178 -8.24 21.91 -5.25
C ASN A 178 -7.74 21.86 -3.80
N ILE A 179 -8.05 22.90 -3.03
CA ILE A 179 -7.63 23.04 -1.63
C ILE A 179 -8.10 21.83 -0.80
N ASP A 180 -9.35 21.39 -0.93
CA ASP A 180 -9.92 20.32 -0.11
C ASP A 180 -9.23 18.97 -0.36
N THR A 181 -8.86 18.68 -1.60
CA THR A 181 -8.09 17.49 -1.96
C THR A 181 -6.72 17.49 -1.27
N ILE A 182 -6.00 18.62 -1.30
CA ILE A 182 -4.70 18.76 -0.65
C ILE A 182 -4.84 18.63 0.87
N LEU A 183 -5.81 19.33 1.47
CA LEU A 183 -6.06 19.27 2.91
C LEU A 183 -6.38 17.85 3.38
N THR A 184 -7.29 17.20 2.71
CA THR A 184 -7.70 15.83 3.06
C THR A 184 -6.52 14.87 2.96
N THR A 185 -5.79 14.91 1.83
CA THR A 185 -4.63 14.04 1.61
C THR A 185 -3.52 14.31 2.63
N ALA A 186 -3.20 15.58 2.89
CA ALA A 186 -2.16 15.97 3.84
C ALA A 186 -2.50 15.55 5.29
N ARG A 187 -3.76 15.71 5.73
CA ARG A 187 -4.22 15.26 7.05
C ARG A 187 -4.11 13.74 7.20
N ILE A 188 -4.42 12.99 6.14
CA ILE A 188 -4.27 11.52 6.14
C ILE A 188 -2.78 11.14 6.21
N ILE A 189 -1.92 11.81 5.45
CA ILE A 189 -0.46 11.57 5.47
C ILE A 189 0.11 11.90 6.85
N ASP A 190 -0.21 13.04 7.43
CA ASP A 190 0.25 13.45 8.77
C ASP A 190 -0.17 12.44 9.84
N GLY A 191 -1.45 12.05 9.84
CA GLY A 191 -1.96 11.02 10.76
C GLY A 191 -1.27 9.68 10.59
N ALA A 192 -1.01 9.26 9.35
CA ALA A 192 -0.28 8.03 9.06
C ALA A 192 1.19 8.13 9.51
N LEU A 193 1.86 9.25 9.28
CA LEU A 193 3.25 9.44 9.72
C LEU A 193 3.35 9.32 11.25
N LYS A 194 2.38 9.82 11.99
CA LYS A 194 2.31 9.69 13.46
C LYS A 194 1.98 8.26 13.89
N CYS A 195 0.89 7.72 13.38
CA CYS A 195 0.34 6.44 13.81
C CYS A 195 1.09 5.23 13.21
N ASP A 196 1.33 5.25 11.89
CA ASP A 196 1.83 4.09 11.13
C ASP A 196 3.36 4.10 11.05
N PHE A 197 3.99 5.27 11.05
CA PHE A 197 5.45 5.38 10.96
C PHE A 197 6.13 5.81 12.27
N GLY A 198 5.36 6.11 13.32
CA GLY A 198 5.87 6.44 14.65
C GLY A 198 6.64 7.76 14.71
N ILE A 199 6.35 8.72 13.83
CA ILE A 199 7.00 10.02 13.79
C ILE A 199 6.15 11.01 14.58
N GLU A 200 6.63 11.44 15.75
CA GLU A 200 5.86 12.30 16.67
C GLU A 200 5.50 13.67 16.07
N THR A 201 6.43 14.25 15.32
CA THR A 201 6.28 15.59 14.72
C THR A 201 6.65 15.53 13.23
N PRO A 202 5.75 15.00 12.37
CA PRO A 202 6.02 14.84 10.96
C PRO A 202 6.21 16.17 10.23
N ARG A 203 7.16 16.19 9.30
CA ARG A 203 7.42 17.32 8.39
C ARG A 203 6.95 16.89 7.00
N LEU A 204 5.95 17.57 6.47
CA LEU A 204 5.37 17.30 5.17
C LEU A 204 5.80 18.36 4.15
N SER A 205 6.48 17.95 3.09
CA SER A 205 6.81 18.84 1.99
C SER A 205 5.75 18.74 0.89
N LEU A 206 5.24 19.89 0.42
CA LEU A 206 4.28 19.93 -0.69
C LEU A 206 5.04 20.20 -2.00
N ALA A 207 4.93 19.32 -2.99
CA ALA A 207 5.49 19.57 -4.30
C ALA A 207 4.67 20.64 -5.04
N GLY A 208 5.31 21.53 -5.77
CA GLY A 208 4.63 22.39 -6.73
C GLY A 208 4.07 21.60 -7.89
N LEU A 209 2.99 22.05 -8.49
CA LEU A 209 2.44 21.47 -9.72
C LEU A 209 3.24 21.90 -10.94
N ASN A 210 3.59 23.19 -10.96
CA ASN A 210 4.25 23.83 -12.10
C ASN A 210 5.79 23.87 -11.95
N PRO A 211 6.53 24.00 -13.04
CA PRO A 211 7.98 24.24 -12.99
C PRO A 211 8.34 25.40 -12.06
N HIS A 212 9.41 25.21 -11.27
CA HIS A 212 9.91 26.19 -10.29
C HIS A 212 8.84 26.65 -9.30
N ALA A 213 7.88 25.77 -8.96
CA ALA A 213 6.73 26.09 -8.10
C ALA A 213 5.97 27.35 -8.59
N GLY A 214 5.74 27.43 -9.91
CA GLY A 214 4.97 28.49 -10.56
C GLY A 214 5.70 29.82 -10.76
N GLU A 215 6.95 29.95 -10.26
CA GLU A 215 7.79 31.16 -10.39
C GLU A 215 7.01 32.46 -10.14
N SER A 216 6.42 32.57 -8.95
CA SER A 216 5.57 33.69 -8.52
C SER A 216 4.37 33.94 -9.44
N GLY A 217 3.84 32.90 -10.09
CA GLY A 217 2.67 32.94 -10.98
C GLY A 217 2.99 33.12 -12.45
N ALA A 218 4.28 33.21 -12.83
CA ALA A 218 4.70 33.37 -14.22
C ALA A 218 4.50 32.07 -15.04
N LEU A 219 4.56 30.90 -14.36
CA LEU A 219 4.45 29.59 -14.98
C LEU A 219 3.20 28.80 -14.54
N GLY A 220 2.26 29.46 -13.87
CA GLY A 220 1.02 28.88 -13.36
C GLY A 220 0.60 29.54 -12.05
N GLN A 221 -0.67 29.42 -11.69
CA GLN A 221 -1.26 30.08 -10.51
C GLN A 221 -1.61 29.07 -9.39
N GLU A 222 -1.52 27.77 -9.66
CA GLU A 222 -2.00 26.72 -8.77
C GLU A 222 -1.26 26.71 -7.42
N GLU A 223 0.00 27.12 -7.39
CA GLU A 223 0.75 27.28 -6.14
C GLU A 223 0.19 28.43 -5.31
N ILE A 224 -0.16 29.56 -5.95
CA ILE A 224 -0.67 30.77 -5.30
C ILE A 224 -2.12 30.57 -4.86
N ASP A 225 -2.95 29.99 -5.72
CA ASP A 225 -4.40 29.94 -5.51
C ASP A 225 -4.85 28.67 -4.74
N ILE A 226 -4.04 27.59 -4.77
CA ILE A 226 -4.45 26.28 -4.26
C ILE A 226 -3.44 25.73 -3.22
N ILE A 227 -2.16 25.52 -3.62
CA ILE A 227 -1.23 24.73 -2.80
C ILE A 227 -0.78 25.52 -1.56
N ASN A 228 -0.35 26.78 -1.70
CA ASN A 228 0.11 27.60 -0.58
C ASN A 228 -1.03 28.00 0.36
N PRO A 229 -2.26 28.33 -0.09
CA PRO A 229 -3.41 28.46 0.79
C PRO A 229 -3.73 27.19 1.59
N ALA A 230 -3.68 26.01 0.97
CA ALA A 230 -3.85 24.75 1.69
C ALA A 230 -2.73 24.54 2.73
N ALA A 231 -1.47 24.80 2.38
CA ALA A 231 -0.34 24.73 3.32
C ALA A 231 -0.53 25.65 4.53
N LYS A 232 -1.02 26.87 4.31
CA LYS A 232 -1.31 27.82 5.38
C LYS A 232 -2.39 27.31 6.34
N ILE A 233 -3.46 26.70 5.81
CA ILE A 233 -4.52 26.08 6.62
C ILE A 233 -3.94 24.92 7.43
N LEU A 234 -3.18 24.01 6.81
CA LEU A 234 -2.55 22.88 7.49
C LEU A 234 -1.66 23.34 8.66
N ARG A 235 -0.86 24.39 8.46
CA ARG A 235 -0.03 24.97 9.55
C ARG A 235 -0.87 25.54 10.68
N SER A 236 -2.03 26.15 10.39
CA SER A 236 -2.94 26.63 11.44
C SER A 236 -3.60 25.49 12.24
N GLU A 237 -3.63 24.27 11.69
CA GLU A 237 -4.08 23.05 12.35
C GLU A 237 -2.92 22.32 13.09
N GLY A 238 -1.70 22.87 13.07
CA GLY A 238 -0.53 22.28 13.72
C GLY A 238 0.21 21.22 12.87
N ILE A 239 -0.11 21.07 11.59
CA ILE A 239 0.60 20.20 10.67
C ILE A 239 1.78 20.97 10.07
N LEU A 240 3.00 20.44 10.19
CA LEU A 240 4.21 21.07 9.66
C LEU A 240 4.30 20.86 8.13
N ALA A 241 3.51 21.62 7.38
CA ALA A 241 3.49 21.61 5.92
C ALA A 241 4.30 22.78 5.36
N SER A 242 5.18 22.51 4.36
CA SER A 242 5.88 23.56 3.61
C SER A 242 4.92 24.27 2.65
N ASP A 243 5.25 25.46 2.19
CA ASP A 243 4.70 25.99 0.95
C ASP A 243 5.18 25.11 -0.22
N ALA A 244 4.59 25.29 -1.41
CA ALA A 244 4.95 24.56 -2.62
C ALA A 244 6.46 24.64 -2.90
N GLN A 245 7.11 23.49 -2.99
CA GLN A 245 8.53 23.36 -3.29
C GLN A 245 8.71 22.94 -4.75
N SER A 246 9.75 23.46 -5.41
CA SER A 246 10.07 23.06 -6.77
C SER A 246 10.37 21.57 -6.87
N ALA A 247 9.60 20.82 -7.67
CA ALA A 247 9.66 19.35 -7.69
C ALA A 247 11.01 18.82 -8.23
N ASP A 248 11.68 19.56 -9.11
CA ASP A 248 12.98 19.19 -9.68
C ASP A 248 14.12 19.22 -8.65
N THR A 249 13.99 20.03 -7.59
CA THR A 249 14.99 20.14 -6.50
C THR A 249 14.55 19.47 -5.19
N LEU A 250 13.35 18.88 -5.14
CA LEU A 250 12.78 18.35 -3.90
C LEU A 250 13.37 16.99 -3.49
N PHE A 251 13.78 16.14 -4.45
CA PHE A 251 14.06 14.74 -4.19
C PHE A 251 15.56 14.39 -4.04
N HIS A 252 16.47 15.36 -4.11
CA HIS A 252 17.90 15.09 -3.92
C HIS A 252 18.23 14.79 -2.45
N SER A 253 19.41 14.22 -2.20
CA SER A 253 19.81 13.67 -0.90
C SER A 253 19.73 14.67 0.26
N GLU A 254 20.09 15.94 0.03
CA GLU A 254 20.06 16.98 1.07
C GLU A 254 18.61 17.42 1.36
N ALA A 255 17.78 17.62 0.31
CA ALA A 255 16.38 17.97 0.50
C ALA A 255 15.64 16.91 1.31
N ARG A 256 15.87 15.61 1.03
CA ARG A 256 15.24 14.50 1.75
C ARG A 256 15.52 14.43 3.25
N LYS A 257 16.50 15.19 3.76
CA LYS A 257 16.77 15.32 5.21
C LYS A 257 15.85 16.35 5.89
N THR A 258 15.17 17.19 5.13
CA THR A 258 14.37 18.31 5.65
C THR A 258 12.91 17.94 5.86
N TYR A 259 12.44 16.81 5.36
CA TYR A 259 11.06 16.33 5.49
C TYR A 259 11.01 14.81 5.75
N ASP A 260 9.84 14.33 6.17
CA ASP A 260 9.57 12.92 6.46
C ASP A 260 8.70 12.26 5.37
N ALA A 261 7.91 13.06 4.65
CA ALA A 261 7.19 12.65 3.44
C ALA A 261 6.97 13.85 2.51
N VAL A 262 6.68 13.54 1.24
CA VAL A 262 6.25 14.49 0.22
C VAL A 262 4.80 14.24 -0.13
N LEU A 263 4.01 15.29 -0.30
CA LEU A 263 2.73 15.25 -1.00
C LEU A 263 2.97 15.72 -2.43
N ALA A 264 2.93 14.79 -3.36
CA ALA A 264 3.01 15.06 -4.79
C ALA A 264 1.62 15.35 -5.39
N MET A 265 1.55 16.24 -6.36
CA MET A 265 0.29 16.66 -6.95
C MET A 265 -0.28 15.65 -7.92
N TYR A 266 0.58 14.86 -8.58
CA TYR A 266 0.18 13.85 -9.55
C TYR A 266 1.09 12.61 -9.52
N HIS A 267 0.60 11.54 -10.12
CA HIS A 267 1.17 10.20 -10.07
C HIS A 267 2.67 10.16 -10.40
N ASP A 268 3.08 10.56 -11.60
CA ASP A 268 4.46 10.41 -12.04
C ASP A 268 5.43 11.35 -11.30
N GLN A 269 4.95 12.51 -10.82
CA GLN A 269 5.74 13.40 -9.98
C GLN A 269 6.24 12.69 -8.70
N GLY A 270 5.41 11.81 -8.14
CA GLY A 270 5.75 11.04 -6.95
C GLY A 270 6.47 9.73 -7.25
N LEU A 271 6.04 9.01 -8.30
CA LEU A 271 6.54 7.67 -8.57
C LEU A 271 7.92 7.64 -9.20
N ILE A 272 8.23 8.57 -10.11
CA ILE A 272 9.53 8.64 -10.77
C ILE A 272 10.69 8.71 -9.76
N PRO A 273 10.69 9.65 -8.79
CA PRO A 273 11.78 9.71 -7.82
C PRO A 273 11.89 8.46 -6.93
N VAL A 274 10.77 7.89 -6.47
CA VAL A 274 10.80 6.65 -5.66
C VAL A 274 11.38 5.50 -6.46
N LYS A 275 10.91 5.30 -7.70
CA LYS A 275 11.40 4.22 -8.57
C LYS A 275 12.84 4.42 -9.03
N THR A 276 13.29 5.65 -9.17
CA THR A 276 14.69 5.96 -9.46
C THR A 276 15.60 5.59 -8.29
N LEU A 277 15.13 5.79 -7.06
CA LEU A 277 15.89 5.44 -5.85
C LEU A 277 15.86 3.94 -5.56
N ASP A 278 14.71 3.30 -5.74
CA ASP A 278 14.51 1.88 -5.41
C ASP A 278 13.45 1.24 -6.31
N PHE A 279 13.86 0.82 -7.49
CA PHE A 279 12.96 0.20 -8.46
C PHE A 279 12.40 -1.14 -7.99
N HIS A 280 13.18 -1.92 -7.25
CA HIS A 280 12.83 -3.28 -6.87
C HIS A 280 12.22 -3.42 -5.48
N GLY A 281 12.51 -2.48 -4.57
CA GLY A 281 12.02 -2.49 -3.20
C GLY A 281 10.86 -1.54 -2.94
N GLY A 282 10.32 -0.89 -3.97
CA GLY A 282 9.17 0.00 -3.85
C GLY A 282 7.94 -0.71 -3.27
N VAL A 283 7.27 -0.05 -2.33
CA VAL A 283 6.05 -0.54 -1.67
C VAL A 283 4.94 0.47 -1.83
N ASN A 284 3.77 0.00 -2.28
CA ASN A 284 2.54 0.77 -2.27
C ASN A 284 1.80 0.56 -0.94
N ILE A 285 1.38 1.64 -0.31
CA ILE A 285 0.67 1.67 0.97
C ILE A 285 -0.67 2.37 0.73
N THR A 286 -1.76 1.81 1.24
CA THR A 286 -3.04 2.52 1.29
C THR A 286 -3.25 3.09 2.69
N LEU A 287 -3.10 4.40 2.81
CA LEU A 287 -3.31 5.14 4.05
C LEU A 287 -4.80 5.45 4.27
N GLY A 288 -5.19 5.82 5.50
CA GLY A 288 -6.54 6.24 5.82
C GLY A 288 -7.57 5.10 5.89
N LEU A 289 -7.09 3.87 6.06
CA LEU A 289 -7.93 2.70 6.31
C LEU A 289 -7.84 2.25 7.78
N PRO A 290 -8.91 1.66 8.34
CA PRO A 290 -8.86 1.06 9.69
C PRO A 290 -7.90 -0.12 9.79
N ILE A 291 -7.53 -0.71 8.67
CA ILE A 291 -6.58 -1.82 8.54
C ILE A 291 -5.27 -1.33 7.93
N VAL A 292 -4.16 -1.97 8.27
CA VAL A 292 -2.88 -1.78 7.58
C VAL A 292 -2.91 -2.53 6.26
N ARG A 293 -2.63 -1.83 5.16
CA ARG A 293 -2.50 -2.47 3.85
C ARG A 293 -1.26 -2.01 3.11
N THR A 294 -0.45 -2.97 2.68
CA THR A 294 0.67 -2.77 1.77
C THR A 294 0.58 -3.68 0.55
N SER A 295 1.31 -3.37 -0.49
CA SER A 295 1.45 -4.23 -1.66
C SER A 295 2.77 -3.98 -2.38
N PRO A 296 3.25 -4.95 -3.18
CA PRO A 296 4.30 -4.67 -4.14
C PRO A 296 3.87 -3.59 -5.13
N ASP A 297 4.84 -2.86 -5.66
CA ASP A 297 4.64 -1.77 -6.64
C ASP A 297 4.91 -2.26 -8.07
N HIS A 298 4.32 -3.38 -8.43
CA HIS A 298 4.30 -3.94 -9.79
C HIS A 298 2.98 -4.67 -10.07
N GLY A 299 2.71 -4.97 -11.33
CA GLY A 299 1.50 -5.67 -11.77
C GLY A 299 1.65 -7.20 -11.77
N THR A 300 0.70 -7.84 -12.42
CA THR A 300 0.56 -9.29 -12.54
C THR A 300 1.63 -9.97 -13.40
N ALA A 301 2.26 -9.25 -14.31
CA ALA A 301 3.35 -9.69 -15.18
C ALA A 301 3.12 -11.10 -15.77
N PHE A 302 2.01 -11.26 -16.48
CA PHE A 302 1.59 -12.55 -17.06
C PHE A 302 2.60 -13.15 -18.04
N ASP A 303 3.39 -12.31 -18.70
CA ASP A 303 4.42 -12.67 -19.66
C ASP A 303 5.56 -13.52 -19.05
N ILE A 304 5.83 -13.36 -17.76
CA ILE A 304 6.86 -14.13 -17.04
C ILE A 304 6.31 -15.08 -15.97
N ALA A 305 4.99 -15.13 -15.79
CA ALA A 305 4.35 -15.97 -14.77
C ALA A 305 4.64 -17.46 -15.01
N GLY A 306 5.01 -18.18 -13.95
CA GLY A 306 5.37 -19.60 -14.01
C GLY A 306 6.74 -19.91 -14.61
N GLN A 307 7.53 -18.89 -14.96
CA GLN A 307 8.87 -19.07 -15.53
C GLN A 307 10.01 -18.99 -14.50
N ASN A 308 9.69 -18.81 -13.23
CA ASN A 308 10.63 -18.62 -12.14
C ASN A 308 11.56 -17.39 -12.31
N LYS A 309 11.09 -16.38 -13.07
CA LYS A 309 11.84 -15.13 -13.35
C LYS A 309 11.39 -13.95 -12.48
N ALA A 310 10.21 -14.01 -11.88
CA ALA A 310 9.68 -12.92 -11.08
C ALA A 310 10.54 -12.67 -9.84
N ARG A 311 10.76 -11.40 -9.50
CA ARG A 311 11.49 -10.96 -8.30
C ARG A 311 10.50 -10.73 -7.16
N ALA A 312 10.85 -11.18 -5.96
CA ALA A 312 10.02 -11.04 -4.76
C ALA A 312 10.41 -9.84 -3.88
N ASP A 313 11.39 -9.02 -4.28
CA ASP A 313 11.97 -7.96 -3.45
C ASP A 313 10.90 -6.99 -2.96
N SER A 314 10.02 -6.52 -3.84
CA SER A 314 8.92 -5.59 -3.50
C SER A 314 7.89 -6.24 -2.56
N LEU A 315 7.54 -7.53 -2.76
CA LEU A 315 6.65 -8.25 -1.85
C LEU A 315 7.30 -8.44 -0.47
N ILE A 316 8.58 -8.79 -0.42
CA ILE A 316 9.34 -8.90 0.84
C ILE A 316 9.37 -7.55 1.56
N ALA A 317 9.62 -6.46 0.85
CA ALA A 317 9.61 -5.12 1.40
C ALA A 317 8.19 -4.76 1.92
N ALA A 318 7.14 -5.09 1.17
CA ALA A 318 5.75 -4.87 1.57
C ALA A 318 5.39 -5.64 2.85
N ILE A 319 5.79 -6.91 2.97
CA ILE A 319 5.60 -7.74 4.17
C ILE A 319 6.31 -7.12 5.40
N LYS A 320 7.57 -6.71 5.23
CA LYS A 320 8.34 -6.09 6.31
C LYS A 320 7.74 -4.76 6.74
N LEU A 321 7.34 -3.93 5.78
CA LEU A 321 6.72 -2.64 6.07
C LEU A 321 5.35 -2.80 6.73
N ALA A 322 4.52 -3.74 6.28
CA ALA A 322 3.24 -4.07 6.92
C ALA A 322 3.42 -4.43 8.40
N ARG A 323 4.43 -5.25 8.72
CA ARG A 323 4.76 -5.61 10.09
C ARG A 323 5.14 -4.39 10.93
N ASN A 324 6.03 -3.53 10.39
CA ASN A 324 6.48 -2.33 11.09
C ASN A 324 5.30 -1.37 11.38
N ILE A 325 4.46 -1.12 10.36
CA ILE A 325 3.27 -0.28 10.51
C ILE A 325 2.31 -0.87 11.56
N ALA A 326 2.04 -2.16 11.51
CA ALA A 326 1.16 -2.80 12.49
C ALA A 326 1.69 -2.65 13.92
N THR A 327 2.99 -2.81 14.12
CA THR A 327 3.64 -2.62 15.44
C THR A 327 3.50 -1.17 15.91
N ASN A 328 3.77 -0.19 15.03
CA ASN A 328 3.64 1.22 15.38
C ASN A 328 2.19 1.60 15.73
N ARG A 329 1.18 1.05 15.02
CA ARG A 329 -0.24 1.28 15.34
C ARG A 329 -0.62 0.74 16.72
N ASP A 330 -0.14 -0.45 17.08
CA ASP A 330 -0.38 -1.04 18.38
C ASP A 330 0.23 -0.16 19.50
N ASP A 331 1.47 0.32 19.29
CA ASP A 331 2.17 1.21 20.22
C ASP A 331 1.46 2.58 20.34
N TYR A 332 1.04 3.16 19.22
CA TYR A 332 0.31 4.44 19.18
C TYR A 332 -1.02 4.35 19.93
N THR A 333 -1.78 3.29 19.66
CA THR A 333 -3.07 3.05 20.32
C THR A 333 -2.89 2.83 21.81
N SER A 334 -1.89 2.05 22.23
CA SER A 334 -1.60 1.79 23.62
C SER A 334 -1.23 3.06 24.39
N LYS A 335 -0.44 3.95 23.80
CA LYS A 335 -0.06 5.24 24.41
C LYS A 335 -1.27 6.17 24.61
N ASN A 336 -2.17 6.22 23.62
CA ASN A 336 -3.33 7.13 23.66
C ASN A 336 -4.49 6.61 24.53
N HIS A 337 -4.59 5.31 24.79
CA HIS A 337 -5.57 4.76 25.75
C HIS A 337 -5.16 4.93 27.21
N VAL A 338 -3.89 5.17 27.52
CA VAL A 338 -3.40 5.42 28.90
C VAL A 338 -3.58 6.89 29.32
N SER A 339 -3.84 7.78 28.35
CA SER A 339 -3.93 9.24 28.58
C SER A 339 -5.38 9.75 28.63
N GLY A 340 -6.37 8.90 28.54
CA GLY A 340 -7.81 9.20 28.69
C GLY A 340 -8.40 8.44 29.86
#